data_0015a78b87ec5f902f2f579d865448ac
#
_entry.id   0015a78b87ec5f902f2f579d865448ac
#
_cell.length_a   1.000
_cell.length_b   1.000
_cell.length_c   1.000
_cell.angle_alpha   90.00
_cell.angle_beta   90.00
_cell.angle_gamma   90.00
#
_symmetry.space_group_name_H-M   'P 1'
#
loop_
_entity.id
_entity.type
_entity.pdbx_description
1 polymer ?
#
loop_
_entity_poly.entity_id
_entity_poly.type
_entity_poly.pdbx_seq_one_letter_code
_entity_poly.pdbx_strand_id
1 'polypeptide(L)'
;MVVNLLCESNGIRAIQRLTGLDTKTVLSILETAGQKAATFLDAKIRNVNAGLIQADEIHSFVYSKQQNTPDGYVNRGEQFTFFAVDRQSKLIVSHYVGKRTSENAYVFLSDLKNRMANHFQLTTDNWQVYSGYDGAVRRVFGFDVDYATETKVFANPVPYLPRRVTAIRRKCRIGSPDMQLATTCHAERTNLSVRLFNRRFTRCTLGYSKKLDNLKHAVALFVWHFNFVRVHSAHKETPAMAARLTDKVWTIEELISTTA
;
A
#
# COMPACT_ATOMS: atom_id res chain seq x y z
N MET A 1 -14.33 -18.94 -4.79
CA MET A 1 -15.44 -17.98 -4.63
C MET A 1 -15.19 -16.95 -3.52
N VAL A 2 -15.04 -17.31 -2.23
CA VAL A 2 -14.89 -16.33 -1.12
C VAL A 2 -13.73 -15.38 -1.32
N VAL A 3 -12.54 -15.86 -1.73
CA VAL A 3 -11.36 -15.02 -1.95
C VAL A 3 -11.59 -13.99 -3.07
N ASN A 4 -12.26 -14.39 -4.16
CA ASN A 4 -12.65 -13.47 -5.24
C ASN A 4 -13.55 -12.34 -4.70
N LEU A 5 -14.55 -12.67 -3.89
CA LEU A 5 -15.44 -11.68 -3.27
C LEU A 5 -14.68 -10.73 -2.33
N LEU A 6 -13.66 -11.23 -1.60
CA LEU A 6 -12.79 -10.39 -0.76
C LEU A 6 -11.95 -9.41 -1.59
N CYS A 7 -11.45 -9.84 -2.76
CA CYS A 7 -10.68 -9.01 -3.69
C CYS A 7 -11.56 -7.95 -4.42
N GLU A 8 -12.88 -8.16 -4.47
CA GLU A 8 -13.86 -7.26 -5.10
C GLU A 8 -14.63 -6.41 -4.07
N SER A 9 -13.97 -6.03 -2.98
CA SER A 9 -14.50 -5.10 -1.95
C SER A 9 -15.77 -5.56 -1.24
N ASN A 10 -16.09 -6.86 -1.25
CA ASN A 10 -17.22 -7.35 -0.49
C ASN A 10 -16.89 -7.43 1.01
N GLY A 11 -17.79 -6.89 1.84
CA GLY A 11 -17.66 -6.98 3.29
C GLY A 11 -17.99 -8.39 3.80
N ILE A 12 -17.43 -8.77 4.96
CA ILE A 12 -17.60 -10.11 5.56
C ILE A 12 -19.07 -10.54 5.65
N ARG A 13 -19.96 -9.62 6.11
CA ARG A 13 -21.41 -9.90 6.19
C ARG A 13 -22.09 -10.01 4.82
N ALA A 14 -21.57 -9.31 3.79
CA ALA A 14 -22.07 -9.48 2.43
C ALA A 14 -21.69 -10.86 1.89
N ILE A 15 -20.46 -11.28 2.11
CA ILE A 15 -19.97 -12.61 1.72
C ILE A 15 -20.78 -13.72 2.43
N GLN A 16 -21.07 -13.55 3.72
CA GLN A 16 -21.95 -14.47 4.46
C GLN A 16 -23.31 -14.62 3.74
N ARG A 17 -23.97 -13.50 3.38
CA ARG A 17 -25.29 -13.56 2.70
C ARG A 17 -25.22 -14.19 1.29
N LEU A 18 -24.12 -13.97 0.58
CA LEU A 18 -23.92 -14.47 -0.78
C LEU A 18 -23.54 -15.94 -0.83
N THR A 19 -22.89 -16.45 0.22
CA THR A 19 -22.31 -17.79 0.22
C THR A 19 -22.97 -18.75 1.22
N GLY A 20 -23.73 -18.24 2.20
CA GLY A 20 -24.29 -19.01 3.32
C GLY A 20 -23.24 -19.38 4.39
N LEU A 21 -21.96 -19.05 4.20
CA LEU A 21 -20.91 -19.39 5.16
C LEU A 21 -20.95 -18.50 6.39
N ASP A 22 -20.63 -19.04 7.56
CA ASP A 22 -20.49 -18.25 8.78
C ASP A 22 -19.36 -17.21 8.68
N THR A 23 -19.52 -16.08 9.33
CA THR A 23 -18.55 -14.98 9.33
C THR A 23 -17.17 -15.38 9.85
N LYS A 24 -17.10 -16.33 10.81
CA LYS A 24 -15.82 -16.85 11.32
C LYS A 24 -15.10 -17.66 10.25
N THR A 25 -15.83 -18.47 9.48
CA THR A 25 -15.30 -19.22 8.33
C THR A 25 -14.76 -18.26 7.26
N VAL A 26 -15.50 -17.22 6.92
CA VAL A 26 -15.03 -16.19 5.97
C VAL A 26 -13.76 -15.50 6.47
N LEU A 27 -13.67 -15.20 7.77
CA LEU A 27 -12.48 -14.59 8.37
C LEU A 27 -11.28 -15.55 8.38
N SER A 28 -11.49 -16.85 8.67
CA SER A 28 -10.44 -17.87 8.60
C SER A 28 -9.90 -18.03 7.16
N ILE A 29 -10.77 -17.99 6.15
CA ILE A 29 -10.36 -18.00 4.73
C ILE A 29 -9.54 -16.76 4.40
N LEU A 30 -9.94 -15.57 4.88
CA LEU A 30 -9.15 -14.34 4.69
C LEU A 30 -7.77 -14.47 5.34
N GLU A 31 -7.69 -15.00 6.57
CA GLU A 31 -6.43 -15.18 7.28
C GLU A 31 -5.49 -16.11 6.50
N THR A 32 -5.97 -17.29 6.12
CA THR A 32 -5.19 -18.27 5.33
C THR A 32 -4.73 -17.67 3.98
N ALA A 33 -5.64 -17.05 3.23
CA ALA A 33 -5.31 -16.46 1.95
C ALA A 33 -4.35 -15.27 2.10
N GLY A 34 -4.52 -14.46 3.14
CA GLY A 34 -3.65 -13.31 3.42
C GLY A 34 -2.25 -13.72 3.85
N GLN A 35 -2.11 -14.79 4.65
CA GLN A 35 -0.80 -15.35 5.03
C GLN A 35 -0.08 -15.89 3.80
N LYS A 36 -0.75 -16.71 2.97
CA LYS A 36 -0.17 -17.20 1.70
C LYS A 36 0.24 -16.07 0.78
N ALA A 37 -0.61 -15.04 0.65
CA ALA A 37 -0.28 -13.86 -0.14
C ALA A 37 0.95 -13.14 0.41
N ALA A 38 1.09 -12.96 1.71
CA ALA A 38 2.25 -12.32 2.33
C ALA A 38 3.55 -13.11 2.06
N THR A 39 3.54 -14.42 2.28
CA THR A 39 4.68 -15.31 1.98
C THR A 39 5.04 -15.28 0.50
N PHE A 40 4.04 -15.33 -0.39
CA PHE A 40 4.26 -15.26 -1.84
C PHE A 40 4.89 -13.91 -2.25
N LEU A 41 4.36 -12.80 -1.76
CA LEU A 41 4.88 -11.46 -2.06
C LEU A 41 6.32 -11.30 -1.57
N ASP A 42 6.63 -11.82 -0.38
CA ASP A 42 7.98 -11.76 0.15
C ASP A 42 8.98 -12.57 -0.68
N ALA A 43 8.58 -13.73 -1.18
CA ALA A 43 9.41 -14.57 -2.04
C ALA A 43 9.56 -14.03 -3.47
N LYS A 44 8.49 -13.46 -4.05
CA LYS A 44 8.46 -13.11 -5.48
C LYS A 44 8.89 -11.67 -5.78
N ILE A 45 8.63 -10.72 -4.88
CA ILE A 45 9.02 -9.32 -5.10
C ILE A 45 10.42 -9.13 -4.52
N ARG A 46 11.42 -9.53 -5.28
CA ARG A 46 12.86 -9.41 -4.97
C ARG A 46 13.62 -9.00 -6.22
N ASN A 47 14.75 -8.33 -6.02
CA ASN A 47 15.62 -7.88 -7.10
C ASN A 47 14.87 -7.06 -8.15
N VAL A 48 13.98 -6.16 -7.68
CA VAL A 48 13.17 -5.31 -8.54
C VAL A 48 14.05 -4.25 -9.19
N ASN A 49 14.06 -4.23 -10.51
CA ASN A 49 14.76 -3.19 -11.28
C ASN A 49 13.75 -2.10 -11.66
N ALA A 50 13.73 -1.01 -10.90
CA ALA A 50 12.83 0.13 -11.13
C ALA A 50 13.57 1.44 -10.89
N GLY A 51 13.37 2.42 -11.77
CA GLY A 51 14.07 3.71 -11.70
C GLY A 51 13.34 4.78 -10.89
N LEU A 52 12.02 4.68 -10.76
CA LEU A 52 11.19 5.74 -10.17
C LEU A 52 10.15 5.16 -9.20
N ILE A 53 10.44 5.25 -7.92
CA ILE A 53 9.55 4.80 -6.84
C ILE A 53 8.82 5.98 -6.21
N GLN A 54 7.53 5.82 -5.99
CA GLN A 54 6.70 6.76 -5.26
C GLN A 54 6.17 6.10 -4.00
N ALA A 55 6.25 6.79 -2.86
CA ALA A 55 5.70 6.27 -1.61
C ALA A 55 4.68 7.25 -1.01
N ASP A 56 3.61 6.67 -0.47
CA ASP A 56 2.52 7.40 0.18
C ASP A 56 1.81 6.48 1.19
N GLU A 57 1.05 7.06 2.13
CA GLU A 57 0.29 6.32 3.12
C GLU A 57 -1.21 6.52 2.96
N ILE A 58 -1.96 5.46 3.18
CA ILE A 58 -3.41 5.50 3.28
C ILE A 58 -3.87 5.25 4.73
N HIS A 59 -4.68 6.19 5.24
CA HIS A 59 -5.27 6.09 6.57
C HIS A 59 -6.39 5.05 6.63
N SER A 60 -6.40 4.30 7.72
CA SER A 60 -7.50 3.43 8.18
C SER A 60 -7.57 3.45 9.70
N PHE A 61 -8.43 2.62 10.29
CA PHE A 61 -8.44 2.38 11.73
C PHE A 61 -8.88 0.95 12.03
N VAL A 62 -8.51 0.47 13.21
CA VAL A 62 -8.85 -0.85 13.71
C VAL A 62 -9.63 -0.72 15.01
N TYR A 63 -10.73 -1.44 15.12
CA TYR A 63 -11.65 -1.51 16.26
C TYR A 63 -12.42 -0.20 16.53
N SER A 64 -11.72 0.91 16.79
CA SER A 64 -12.27 2.24 17.08
C SER A 64 -11.45 3.32 16.41
N LYS A 65 -12.01 4.53 16.26
CA LYS A 65 -11.23 5.72 15.89
C LYS A 65 -10.25 6.06 17.01
N GLN A 66 -9.15 6.77 16.71
CA GLN A 66 -8.12 7.09 17.69
C GLN A 66 -8.67 7.80 18.93
N GLN A 67 -9.57 8.77 18.76
CA GLN A 67 -10.19 9.51 19.87
C GLN A 67 -10.97 8.63 20.86
N ASN A 68 -11.38 7.42 20.44
CA ASN A 68 -12.13 6.46 21.24
C ASN A 68 -11.28 5.22 21.60
N THR A 69 -9.97 5.31 21.44
CA THR A 69 -9.03 4.23 21.76
C THR A 69 -8.27 4.64 23.03
N PRO A 70 -8.33 3.85 24.10
CA PRO A 70 -7.52 4.12 25.29
C PRO A 70 -6.01 4.11 24.95
N ASP A 71 -5.25 4.86 25.74
CA ASP A 71 -3.79 4.91 25.57
C ASP A 71 -3.13 3.54 25.75
N GLY A 72 -2.01 3.33 25.07
CA GLY A 72 -1.24 2.08 25.11
C GLY A 72 -1.69 0.98 24.14
N TYR A 73 -2.83 1.11 23.46
CA TYR A 73 -3.24 0.13 22.45
C TYR A 73 -2.61 0.39 21.08
N VAL A 74 -1.50 -0.28 20.79
CA VAL A 74 -0.79 -0.17 19.49
C VAL A 74 -1.56 -0.83 18.32
N ASN A 75 -2.39 -1.84 18.62
CA ASN A 75 -3.14 -2.62 17.64
C ASN A 75 -4.59 -2.13 17.40
N ARG A 76 -4.97 -1.00 17.99
CA ARG A 76 -6.28 -0.35 17.83
C ARG A 76 -6.10 1.13 17.46
N GLY A 77 -7.20 1.80 17.11
CA GLY A 77 -7.17 3.20 16.68
C GLY A 77 -6.65 3.34 15.28
N GLU A 78 -6.09 4.50 14.97
CA GLU A 78 -5.50 4.80 13.66
C GLU A 78 -4.43 3.80 13.26
N GLN A 79 -4.49 3.37 12.00
CA GLN A 79 -3.48 2.58 11.34
C GLN A 79 -3.27 3.15 9.95
N PHE A 80 -2.05 3.11 9.48
CA PHE A 80 -1.69 3.53 8.14
C PHE A 80 -1.16 2.32 7.37
N THR A 81 -1.48 2.28 6.09
CA THR A 81 -0.82 1.37 5.17
C THR A 81 0.09 2.18 4.29
N PHE A 82 1.37 1.90 4.37
CA PHE A 82 2.43 2.47 3.56
C PHE A 82 2.54 1.67 2.27
N PHE A 83 2.66 2.34 1.13
CA PHE A 83 2.89 1.72 -0.17
C PHE A 83 4.06 2.39 -0.87
N ALA A 84 4.97 1.58 -1.43
CA ALA A 84 5.97 2.01 -2.39
C ALA A 84 5.62 1.41 -3.76
N VAL A 85 5.42 2.26 -4.75
CA VAL A 85 4.90 1.89 -6.08
C VAL A 85 5.91 2.29 -7.13
N ASP A 86 6.27 1.37 -8.01
CA ASP A 86 7.02 1.71 -9.21
C ASP A 86 6.14 2.49 -10.19
N ARG A 87 6.64 3.65 -10.59
CA ARG A 87 5.93 4.53 -11.52
C ARG A 87 5.67 3.85 -12.86
N GLN A 88 6.61 3.06 -13.35
CA GLN A 88 6.54 2.50 -14.69
C GLN A 88 5.61 1.29 -14.73
N SER A 89 5.91 0.23 -14.02
CA SER A 89 5.11 -1.01 -14.00
C SER A 89 3.83 -0.93 -13.19
N LYS A 90 3.69 0.08 -12.30
CA LYS A 90 2.63 0.19 -11.26
C LYS A 90 2.73 -0.89 -10.19
N LEU A 91 3.81 -1.64 -10.14
CA LEU A 91 4.04 -2.65 -9.11
C LEU A 91 4.07 -2.00 -7.72
N ILE A 92 3.31 -2.53 -6.79
CA ILE A 92 3.49 -2.26 -5.37
C ILE A 92 4.69 -3.08 -4.91
N VAL A 93 5.86 -2.43 -4.79
CA VAL A 93 7.13 -3.09 -4.47
C VAL A 93 7.21 -3.46 -2.99
N SER A 94 6.80 -2.55 -2.13
CA SER A 94 6.76 -2.77 -0.68
C SER A 94 5.47 -2.23 -0.08
N HIS A 95 5.01 -2.84 1.00
CA HIS A 95 3.88 -2.35 1.79
C HIS A 95 4.08 -2.67 3.28
N TYR A 96 3.54 -1.83 4.13
CA TYR A 96 3.58 -2.04 5.58
C TYR A 96 2.31 -1.50 6.24
N VAL A 97 1.81 -2.18 7.27
CA VAL A 97 0.62 -1.76 8.03
C VAL A 97 1.01 -1.50 9.48
N GLY A 98 0.82 -0.27 9.95
CA GLY A 98 1.15 0.12 11.31
C GLY A 98 0.76 1.56 11.64
N LYS A 99 1.20 2.05 12.79
CA LYS A 99 1.07 3.46 13.20
C LYS A 99 1.96 4.34 12.32
N ARG A 100 1.61 5.61 12.15
CA ARG A 100 2.43 6.60 11.42
C ARG A 100 3.53 7.15 12.33
N THR A 101 4.57 6.34 12.53
CA THR A 101 5.73 6.63 13.40
C THR A 101 7.05 6.49 12.64
N SER A 102 8.14 7.02 13.23
CA SER A 102 9.49 6.91 12.67
C SER A 102 9.96 5.47 12.54
N GLU A 103 9.63 4.63 13.51
CA GLU A 103 10.03 3.22 13.56
C GLU A 103 9.37 2.45 12.40
N ASN A 104 8.06 2.66 12.21
CA ASN A 104 7.32 1.99 11.15
C ASN A 104 7.73 2.49 9.75
N ALA A 105 8.04 3.79 9.61
CA ALA A 105 8.60 4.33 8.38
C ALA A 105 9.98 3.72 8.07
N TYR A 106 10.82 3.54 9.09
CA TYR A 106 12.12 2.88 8.96
C TYR A 106 11.98 1.42 8.52
N VAL A 107 11.08 0.65 9.14
CA VAL A 107 10.80 -0.76 8.76
C VAL A 107 10.32 -0.85 7.32
N PHE A 108 9.37 0.00 6.93
CA PHE A 108 8.82 0.06 5.56
C PHE A 108 9.91 0.36 4.51
N LEU A 109 10.74 1.39 4.75
CA LEU A 109 11.79 1.77 3.82
C LEU A 109 12.93 0.74 3.78
N SER A 110 13.23 0.07 4.90
CA SER A 110 14.21 -1.02 4.94
C SER A 110 13.72 -2.22 4.11
N ASP A 111 12.43 -2.57 4.19
CA ASP A 111 11.85 -3.59 3.33
C ASP A 111 11.94 -3.18 1.84
N LEU A 112 11.62 -1.91 1.52
CA LEU A 112 11.78 -1.39 0.15
C LEU A 112 13.21 -1.56 -0.33
N LYS A 113 14.21 -1.13 0.45
CA LYS A 113 15.64 -1.24 0.11
C LYS A 113 16.02 -2.69 -0.20
N ASN A 114 15.59 -3.64 0.63
CA ASN A 114 15.89 -5.06 0.48
C ASN A 114 15.23 -5.72 -0.75
N ARG A 115 14.27 -5.05 -1.39
CA ARG A 115 13.59 -5.53 -2.59
C ARG A 115 14.17 -4.97 -3.88
N MET A 116 14.88 -3.84 -3.82
CA MET A 116 15.45 -3.16 -4.99
C MET A 116 16.77 -3.79 -5.41
N ALA A 117 17.01 -3.85 -6.74
CA ALA A 117 18.25 -4.34 -7.33
C ALA A 117 19.19 -3.23 -7.77
N ASN A 118 18.70 -2.01 -7.96
CA ASN A 118 19.42 -0.89 -8.57
C ASN A 118 19.21 0.40 -7.80
N HIS A 119 20.07 1.38 -8.05
CA HIS A 119 19.85 2.77 -7.63
C HIS A 119 18.56 3.32 -8.28
N PHE A 120 17.79 4.11 -7.54
CA PHE A 120 16.50 4.64 -7.99
C PHE A 120 16.19 6.01 -7.41
N GLN A 121 15.25 6.70 -8.02
CA GLN A 121 14.68 7.91 -7.46
C GLN A 121 13.45 7.57 -6.62
N LEU A 122 13.45 8.04 -5.37
CA LEU A 122 12.31 7.98 -4.45
C LEU A 122 11.61 9.35 -4.40
N THR A 123 10.29 9.36 -4.49
CA THR A 123 9.48 10.55 -4.22
C THR A 123 8.43 10.25 -3.16
N THR A 124 8.35 11.10 -2.14
CA THR A 124 7.31 11.03 -1.09
C THR A 124 6.63 12.39 -0.91
N ASP A 125 5.59 12.44 -0.07
CA ASP A 125 5.15 13.70 0.51
C ASP A 125 6.25 14.31 1.41
N ASN A 126 6.01 15.51 1.92
CA ASN A 126 6.97 16.19 2.78
C ASN A 126 6.78 15.85 4.28
N TRP A 127 6.34 14.63 4.62
CA TRP A 127 6.28 14.21 6.00
C TRP A 127 7.69 14.22 6.64
N GLN A 128 7.86 14.94 7.75
CA GLN A 128 9.18 15.19 8.37
C GLN A 128 9.91 13.91 8.77
N VAL A 129 9.17 12.85 9.10
CA VAL A 129 9.75 11.53 9.40
C VAL A 129 10.51 10.95 8.21
N TYR A 130 10.07 11.21 6.97
CA TYR A 130 10.83 10.83 5.79
C TYR A 130 11.94 11.82 5.46
N SER A 131 11.58 13.10 5.43
CA SER A 131 12.34 14.17 4.77
C SER A 131 13.21 15.01 5.71
N GLY A 132 13.14 14.81 7.03
CA GLY A 132 13.95 15.49 8.01
C GLY A 132 15.45 15.19 7.87
N TYR A 133 16.30 15.95 8.56
CA TYR A 133 17.77 15.77 8.53
C TYR A 133 18.15 14.34 8.94
N ASP A 134 17.56 13.81 10.02
CA ASP A 134 17.69 12.41 10.45
C ASP A 134 16.47 11.57 10.06
N GLY A 135 15.83 11.91 8.95
CA GLY A 135 14.63 11.24 8.45
C GLY A 135 14.89 9.79 8.04
N ALA A 136 13.84 8.99 8.02
CA ALA A 136 13.94 7.56 7.76
C ALA A 136 14.57 7.25 6.39
N VAL A 137 14.36 8.10 5.37
CA VAL A 137 14.98 7.91 4.04
C VAL A 137 16.50 7.98 4.16
N ARG A 138 17.05 9.01 4.82
CA ARG A 138 18.50 9.15 5.00
C ARG A 138 19.08 8.05 5.86
N ARG A 139 18.38 7.62 6.91
CA ARG A 139 18.84 6.53 7.80
C ARG A 139 18.90 5.19 7.10
N VAL A 140 17.97 4.90 6.17
CA VAL A 140 17.92 3.62 5.45
C VAL A 140 18.85 3.61 4.24
N PHE A 141 18.80 4.65 3.41
CA PHE A 141 19.50 4.68 2.13
C PHE A 141 20.84 5.41 2.18
N GLY A 142 21.06 6.29 3.19
CA GLY A 142 22.24 7.16 3.21
C GLY A 142 22.18 8.14 2.03
N PHE A 143 23.15 8.01 1.13
CA PHE A 143 23.23 8.74 -0.13
C PHE A 143 22.98 7.84 -1.37
N ASP A 144 22.64 6.58 -1.15
CA ASP A 144 22.38 5.60 -2.22
C ASP A 144 20.92 5.64 -2.68
N VAL A 145 20.41 6.85 -2.91
CA VAL A 145 19.07 7.11 -3.46
C VAL A 145 19.01 8.56 -3.96
N ASP A 146 18.34 8.79 -5.07
CA ASP A 146 17.93 10.14 -5.47
C ASP A 146 16.59 10.46 -4.84
N TYR A 147 16.54 11.37 -3.87
CA TYR A 147 15.34 11.61 -3.09
C TYR A 147 14.77 13.02 -3.30
N ALA A 148 13.51 13.08 -3.65
CA ALA A 148 12.73 14.29 -3.75
C ALA A 148 11.44 14.24 -2.95
N THR A 149 10.95 15.40 -2.52
CA THR A 149 9.63 15.55 -1.91
C THR A 149 8.71 16.38 -2.79
N GLU A 150 7.43 15.98 -2.85
CA GLU A 150 6.35 16.74 -3.47
C GLU A 150 5.38 17.24 -2.38
N THR A 151 5.08 18.54 -2.38
CA THR A 151 4.12 19.15 -1.46
C THR A 151 3.04 19.86 -2.26
N LYS A 152 1.79 19.47 -2.06
CA LYS A 152 0.63 20.14 -2.65
C LYS A 152 0.18 21.30 -1.77
N VAL A 153 0.06 22.47 -2.35
CA VAL A 153 -0.52 23.65 -1.71
C VAL A 153 -1.99 23.72 -2.10
N PHE A 154 -2.85 23.85 -1.11
CA PHE A 154 -4.30 23.88 -1.32
C PHE A 154 -4.85 25.28 -1.11
N ALA A 155 -5.87 25.65 -1.87
CA ALA A 155 -6.66 26.84 -1.60
C ALA A 155 -7.35 26.75 -0.22
N ASN A 156 -7.77 27.90 0.31
CA ASN A 156 -8.58 27.93 1.51
C ASN A 156 -9.79 27.02 1.34
N PRO A 157 -10.17 26.27 2.40
CA PRO A 157 -11.30 25.36 2.32
C PRO A 157 -12.60 26.15 2.09
N VAL A 158 -13.36 25.72 1.09
CA VAL A 158 -14.73 26.19 0.87
C VAL A 158 -15.67 25.08 1.36
N PRO A 159 -16.68 25.40 2.19
CA PRO A 159 -17.63 24.41 2.67
C PRO A 159 -18.23 23.61 1.50
N TYR A 160 -18.34 22.30 1.68
CA TYR A 160 -18.94 21.35 0.74
C TYR A 160 -18.21 21.16 -0.60
N LEU A 161 -17.11 21.86 -0.87
CA LEU A 161 -16.33 21.69 -2.09
C LEU A 161 -15.01 20.94 -1.81
N PRO A 162 -14.54 20.13 -2.77
CA PRO A 162 -13.20 19.53 -2.70
C PRO A 162 -12.12 20.62 -2.62
N ARG A 163 -11.08 20.40 -1.82
CA ARG A 163 -9.94 21.32 -1.78
C ARG A 163 -9.25 21.36 -3.14
N ARG A 164 -9.09 22.55 -3.69
CA ARG A 164 -8.39 22.79 -4.96
C ARG A 164 -6.88 22.93 -4.70
N VAL A 165 -6.08 22.18 -5.45
CA VAL A 165 -4.62 22.36 -5.47
C VAL A 165 -4.31 23.66 -6.24
N THR A 166 -3.58 24.58 -5.62
CA THR A 166 -3.19 25.86 -6.19
C THR A 166 -1.73 25.88 -6.67
N ALA A 167 -0.87 25.08 -6.04
CA ALA A 167 0.52 24.93 -6.44
C ALA A 167 1.06 23.56 -6.04
N ILE A 168 2.09 23.12 -6.73
CA ILE A 168 2.90 21.94 -6.40
C ILE A 168 4.33 22.42 -6.19
N ARG A 169 4.88 22.12 -5.01
CA ARG A 169 6.28 22.44 -4.67
C ARG A 169 7.06 21.14 -4.58
N ARG A 170 8.17 21.07 -5.33
CA ARG A 170 9.09 19.95 -5.31
C ARG A 170 10.42 20.40 -4.74
N LYS A 171 11.04 19.53 -3.93
CA LYS A 171 12.34 19.84 -3.31
C LYS A 171 13.24 18.61 -3.40
N CYS A 172 14.46 18.80 -3.94
CA CYS A 172 15.53 17.81 -3.84
C CYS A 172 15.98 17.69 -2.37
N ARG A 173 16.17 16.47 -1.90
CA ARG A 173 16.60 16.17 -0.54
C ARG A 173 17.93 15.43 -0.48
N ILE A 174 18.15 14.46 -1.38
CA ILE A 174 19.37 13.64 -1.47
C ILE A 174 19.66 13.41 -2.95
N GLY A 175 20.93 13.40 -3.34
CA GLY A 175 21.36 13.05 -4.67
C GLY A 175 20.96 14.07 -5.75
N SER A 176 20.65 13.58 -6.95
CA SER A 176 20.33 14.39 -8.13
C SER A 176 19.01 13.91 -8.78
N PRO A 177 17.87 13.97 -8.07
CA PRO A 177 16.61 13.52 -8.62
C PRO A 177 16.14 14.37 -9.80
N ASP A 178 15.55 13.73 -10.80
CA ASP A 178 14.81 14.43 -11.85
C ASP A 178 13.55 15.07 -11.25
N MET A 179 13.59 16.39 -11.10
CA MET A 179 12.51 17.15 -10.47
C MET A 179 11.23 17.20 -11.32
N GLN A 180 11.31 16.95 -12.64
CA GLN A 180 10.11 16.86 -13.49
C GLN A 180 9.35 15.56 -13.23
N LEU A 181 10.07 14.51 -12.87
CA LEU A 181 9.52 13.19 -12.56
C LEU A 181 9.18 12.99 -11.07
N ALA A 182 9.56 13.95 -10.21
CA ALA A 182 9.30 13.91 -8.77
C ALA A 182 7.82 14.19 -8.47
N THR A 183 7.00 13.15 -8.44
CA THR A 183 5.55 13.22 -8.17
C THR A 183 5.08 12.02 -7.34
N THR A 184 3.97 12.16 -6.61
CA THR A 184 3.31 11.09 -5.83
C THR A 184 2.03 10.58 -6.49
N CYS A 185 1.69 11.02 -7.69
CA CYS A 185 0.40 10.79 -8.33
C CYS A 185 0.05 9.30 -8.53
N HIS A 186 1.04 8.41 -8.77
CA HIS A 186 0.78 6.98 -8.93
C HIS A 186 0.55 6.28 -7.59
N ALA A 187 1.27 6.67 -6.53
CA ALA A 187 1.01 6.19 -5.18
C ALA A 187 -0.39 6.62 -4.71
N GLU A 188 -0.78 7.88 -4.95
CA GLU A 188 -2.16 8.37 -4.68
C GLU A 188 -3.22 7.62 -5.50
N ARG A 189 -2.92 7.30 -6.77
CA ARG A 189 -3.82 6.48 -7.61
C ARG A 189 -3.95 5.06 -7.06
N THR A 190 -2.86 4.48 -6.55
CA THR A 190 -2.88 3.18 -5.88
C THR A 190 -3.74 3.24 -4.62
N ASN A 191 -3.63 4.29 -3.81
CA ASN A 191 -4.49 4.53 -2.65
C ASN A 191 -5.99 4.60 -3.03
N LEU A 192 -6.33 5.16 -4.19
CA LEU A 192 -7.70 5.12 -4.70
C LEU A 192 -8.12 3.69 -5.04
N SER A 193 -7.25 2.90 -5.69
CA SER A 193 -7.52 1.49 -6.00
C SER A 193 -7.74 0.67 -4.72
N VAL A 194 -6.94 0.91 -3.67
CA VAL A 194 -7.15 0.29 -2.35
C VAL A 194 -8.56 0.57 -1.82
N ARG A 195 -9.06 1.81 -1.93
CA ARG A 195 -10.42 2.16 -1.47
C ARG A 195 -11.52 1.51 -2.29
N LEU A 196 -11.28 1.28 -3.59
CA LEU A 196 -12.24 0.65 -4.50
C LEU A 196 -12.31 -0.87 -4.29
N PHE A 197 -11.18 -1.54 -4.08
CA PHE A 197 -11.08 -3.00 -4.09
C PHE A 197 -10.88 -3.63 -2.69
N ASN A 198 -10.71 -2.80 -1.65
CA ASN A 198 -10.63 -3.30 -0.28
C ASN A 198 -11.65 -2.58 0.62
N ARG A 199 -12.70 -3.30 1.01
CA ARG A 199 -13.81 -2.76 1.81
C ARG A 199 -13.37 -2.06 3.08
N ARG A 200 -12.24 -2.43 3.66
CA ARG A 200 -11.71 -1.86 4.91
C ARG A 200 -11.28 -0.41 4.79
N PHE A 201 -10.99 0.06 3.56
CA PHE A 201 -10.56 1.42 3.26
C PHE A 201 -11.66 2.29 2.65
N THR A 202 -12.85 1.73 2.41
CA THR A 202 -14.00 2.49 1.92
C THR A 202 -14.46 3.48 2.99
N ARG A 203 -14.55 4.76 2.64
CA ARG A 203 -14.94 5.84 3.54
C ARG A 203 -16.42 5.74 3.93
N CYS A 204 -16.76 6.27 5.11
CA CYS A 204 -18.14 6.37 5.61
C CYS A 204 -18.88 5.02 5.67
N THR A 205 -18.18 3.93 6.00
CA THR A 205 -18.78 2.59 6.14
C THR A 205 -18.33 1.91 7.43
N LEU A 206 -19.07 0.86 7.83
CA LEU A 206 -18.71 -0.01 8.94
C LEU A 206 -17.79 -1.18 8.54
N GLY A 207 -17.11 -1.07 7.37
CA GLY A 207 -16.28 -2.12 6.81
C GLY A 207 -14.89 -2.29 7.43
N TYR A 208 -14.53 -1.49 8.43
CA TYR A 208 -13.21 -1.51 9.07
C TYR A 208 -12.92 -2.80 9.83
N SER A 209 -11.63 -3.14 9.97
CA SER A 209 -11.16 -4.32 10.69
C SER A 209 -11.35 -4.19 12.21
N LYS A 210 -11.73 -5.29 12.87
CA LYS A 210 -11.79 -5.37 14.34
C LYS A 210 -10.46 -5.83 14.96
N LYS A 211 -9.59 -6.50 14.18
CA LYS A 211 -8.26 -6.95 14.56
C LYS A 211 -7.24 -6.44 13.56
N LEU A 212 -6.04 -6.08 14.03
CA LEU A 212 -4.96 -5.58 13.18
C LEU A 212 -4.50 -6.65 12.17
N ASP A 213 -4.42 -7.91 12.59
CA ASP A 213 -3.99 -9.00 11.71
C ASP A 213 -4.95 -9.19 10.52
N ASN A 214 -6.27 -9.07 10.76
CA ASN A 214 -7.24 -9.10 9.67
C ASN A 214 -7.09 -7.92 8.69
N LEU A 215 -6.58 -6.76 9.15
CA LEU A 215 -6.22 -5.66 8.25
C LEU A 215 -4.98 -6.02 7.44
N LYS A 216 -3.93 -6.53 8.09
CA LYS A 216 -2.68 -6.95 7.43
C LYS A 216 -2.96 -8.02 6.36
N HIS A 217 -3.73 -9.07 6.70
CA HIS A 217 -4.11 -10.12 5.74
C HIS A 217 -4.90 -9.58 4.54
N ALA A 218 -5.82 -8.64 4.79
CA ALA A 218 -6.59 -8.03 3.71
C ALA A 218 -5.73 -7.11 2.82
N VAL A 219 -4.71 -6.47 3.37
CA VAL A 219 -3.75 -5.67 2.60
C VAL A 219 -2.85 -6.59 1.78
N ALA A 220 -2.29 -7.64 2.37
CA ALA A 220 -1.44 -8.60 1.65
C ALA A 220 -2.20 -9.25 0.48
N LEU A 221 -3.44 -9.69 0.73
CA LEU A 221 -4.30 -10.25 -0.33
C LEU A 221 -4.59 -9.23 -1.43
N PHE A 222 -4.88 -7.96 -1.07
CA PHE A 222 -5.07 -6.89 -2.05
C PHE A 222 -3.81 -6.66 -2.88
N VAL A 223 -2.63 -6.55 -2.26
CA VAL A 223 -1.35 -6.31 -2.96
C VAL A 223 -1.04 -7.47 -3.91
N TRP A 224 -1.25 -8.70 -3.46
CA TRP A 224 -1.06 -9.88 -4.29
C TRP A 224 -1.99 -9.85 -5.52
N HIS A 225 -3.30 -9.64 -5.30
CA HIS A 225 -4.28 -9.56 -6.39
C HIS A 225 -3.98 -8.41 -7.36
N PHE A 226 -3.65 -7.23 -6.83
CA PHE A 226 -3.30 -6.06 -7.62
C PHE A 226 -2.07 -6.29 -8.50
N ASN A 227 -1.02 -6.90 -7.94
CA ASN A 227 0.25 -7.08 -8.63
C ASN A 227 0.26 -8.26 -9.61
N PHE A 228 -0.41 -9.37 -9.28
CA PHE A 228 -0.22 -10.65 -9.99
C PHE A 228 -1.46 -11.15 -10.74
N VAL A 229 -2.66 -10.70 -10.37
CA VAL A 229 -3.92 -11.19 -10.96
C VAL A 229 -4.58 -10.14 -11.84
N ARG A 230 -4.63 -8.91 -11.35
CA ARG A 230 -5.37 -7.85 -12.03
C ARG A 230 -4.59 -7.31 -13.22
N VAL A 231 -5.16 -7.47 -14.43
CA VAL A 231 -4.65 -6.83 -15.64
C VAL A 231 -4.98 -5.34 -15.63
N HIS A 232 -3.97 -4.49 -15.81
CA HIS A 232 -4.11 -3.05 -15.84
C HIS A 232 -4.33 -2.55 -17.27
N SER A 233 -5.33 -1.71 -17.47
CA SER A 233 -5.68 -1.18 -18.79
C SER A 233 -4.53 -0.43 -19.47
N ALA A 234 -3.67 0.22 -18.69
CA ALA A 234 -2.54 1.01 -19.20
C ALA A 234 -1.46 0.13 -19.86
N HIS A 235 -1.25 -1.08 -19.38
CA HIS A 235 -0.20 -1.99 -19.85
C HIS A 235 -0.77 -3.22 -20.57
N LYS A 236 -2.06 -3.52 -20.39
CA LYS A 236 -2.72 -4.76 -20.84
C LYS A 236 -2.10 -6.03 -20.25
N GLU A 237 -1.40 -5.89 -19.14
CA GLU A 237 -0.75 -6.93 -18.37
C GLU A 237 -0.81 -6.60 -16.88
N THR A 238 -0.36 -7.53 -16.01
CA THR A 238 -0.31 -7.28 -14.58
C THR A 238 0.94 -6.45 -14.23
N PRO A 239 0.94 -5.69 -13.11
CA PRO A 239 2.13 -4.97 -12.65
C PRO A 239 3.37 -5.85 -12.48
N ALA A 240 3.20 -7.10 -12.04
CA ALA A 240 4.30 -8.04 -11.89
C ALA A 240 4.87 -8.51 -13.23
N MET A 241 4.02 -8.65 -14.26
CA MET A 241 4.48 -8.92 -15.63
C MET A 241 5.22 -7.71 -16.21
N ALA A 242 4.67 -6.50 -16.06
CA ALA A 242 5.32 -5.26 -16.49
C ALA A 242 6.68 -5.04 -15.80
N ALA A 243 6.82 -5.48 -14.55
CA ALA A 243 8.07 -5.48 -13.79
C ALA A 243 8.99 -6.69 -14.07
N ARG A 244 8.59 -7.62 -14.97
CA ARG A 244 9.32 -8.84 -15.34
C ARG A 244 9.59 -9.79 -14.16
N LEU A 245 8.70 -9.82 -13.17
CA LEU A 245 8.76 -10.76 -12.05
C LEU A 245 8.05 -12.08 -12.35
N THR A 246 7.20 -12.09 -13.37
CA THR A 246 6.46 -13.24 -13.86
C THR A 246 6.11 -13.03 -15.33
N ASP A 247 5.91 -14.12 -16.05
CA ASP A 247 5.48 -14.16 -17.46
C ASP A 247 4.00 -14.45 -17.66
N LYS A 248 3.26 -14.65 -16.55
CA LYS A 248 1.85 -15.03 -16.60
C LYS A 248 0.98 -14.22 -15.64
N VAL A 249 -0.31 -14.20 -15.93
CA VAL A 249 -1.36 -13.79 -14.97
C VAL A 249 -1.60 -14.95 -14.01
N TRP A 250 -1.50 -14.68 -12.71
CA TRP A 250 -1.77 -15.68 -11.66
C TRP A 250 -3.25 -15.78 -11.35
N THR A 251 -3.67 -16.95 -10.86
CA THR A 251 -5.05 -17.21 -10.43
C THR A 251 -5.14 -17.35 -8.91
N ILE A 252 -6.35 -17.16 -8.37
CA ILE A 252 -6.60 -17.33 -6.94
C ILE A 252 -6.41 -18.81 -6.53
N GLU A 253 -6.73 -19.74 -7.43
CA GLU A 253 -6.53 -21.17 -7.24
C GLU A 253 -5.04 -21.50 -7.08
N GLU A 254 -4.17 -20.90 -7.89
CA GLU A 254 -2.72 -21.07 -7.77
C GLU A 254 -2.19 -20.52 -6.44
N LEU A 255 -2.68 -19.35 -5.96
CA LEU A 255 -2.31 -18.85 -4.63
C LEU A 255 -2.69 -19.83 -3.52
N ILE A 256 -3.92 -20.33 -3.57
CA ILE A 256 -4.45 -21.23 -2.52
C ILE A 256 -3.68 -22.56 -2.55
N SER A 257 -3.29 -23.05 -3.73
CA SER A 257 -2.56 -24.31 -3.92
C SER A 257 -1.07 -24.21 -3.59
N THR A 258 -0.51 -22.99 -3.52
CA THR A 258 0.90 -22.80 -3.17
C THR A 258 1.11 -23.33 -1.73
N THR A 259 1.95 -24.33 -1.58
CA THR A 259 2.46 -24.75 -0.27
C THR A 259 3.34 -23.65 0.29
N ALA A 260 3.03 -23.23 1.52
CA ALA A 260 3.81 -22.22 2.23
C ALA A 260 5.20 -22.74 2.59
#